data_c500c705a3b74f9e71d48db37d23472b
#
_entry.id   c500c705a3b74f9e71d48db37d23472b
#
_cell.length_a   1.000
_cell.length_b   1.000
_cell.length_c   1.000
_cell.angle_alpha   90.00
_cell.angle_beta   90.00
_cell.angle_gamma   90.00
#
_symmetry.space_group_name_H-M   'P 1'
#
loop_
_entity.id
_entity.type
_entity.pdbx_description
1 polymer ?
#
loop_
_entity_poly.entity_id
_entity_poly.type
_entity_poly.pdbx_seq_one_letter_code
_entity_poly.pdbx_strand_id
1 'polypeptide(L)'
;MGKKLLIVNTYANLWSTGRIAAEIGEIAVKHGWQCYFAYASESNPCSCEEIRINKSVISYIIHTYLFSRILNLKGFGSWIETKLFIRKIKKIAPDIIHLHNIHQNFLNLPLLFSFLKKAGIPVIWTCLL
;
A
#
# COMPACT_ATOMS: atom_id res chain seq x y z
N MET A 1 12.19 -19.57 9.44
CA MET A 1 11.46 -18.31 9.34
C MET A 1 10.60 -18.29 8.08
N GLY A 2 9.36 -17.88 8.24
CA GLY A 2 8.43 -17.84 7.10
C GLY A 2 8.72 -16.69 6.14
N LYS A 3 8.17 -16.79 4.94
CA LYS A 3 8.22 -15.72 3.97
C LYS A 3 7.33 -14.56 4.42
N LYS A 4 7.58 -13.38 3.88
CA LYS A 4 6.87 -12.15 4.22
C LYS A 4 6.06 -11.65 3.03
N LEU A 5 4.78 -11.40 3.26
CA LEU A 5 3.87 -10.80 2.29
C LEU A 5 3.49 -9.40 2.76
N LEU A 6 3.63 -8.42 1.90
CA LEU A 6 3.12 -7.06 2.16
C LEU A 6 1.95 -6.79 1.21
N ILE A 7 0.78 -6.55 1.78
CA ILE A 7 -0.42 -6.15 1.03
C ILE A 7 -0.59 -4.64 1.15
N VAL A 8 -0.93 -3.98 0.05
CA VAL A 8 -1.18 -2.54 0.02
C VAL A 8 -2.56 -2.27 -0.56
N ASN A 9 -3.41 -1.59 0.19
CA ASN A 9 -4.74 -1.21 -0.25
C ASN A 9 -5.17 0.07 0.48
N THR A 10 -6.20 0.75 -0.03
CA THR A 10 -6.75 1.93 0.63
C THR A 10 -7.38 1.58 1.99
N TYR A 11 -8.08 0.47 2.05
CA TYR A 11 -8.76 -0.03 3.26
C TYR A 11 -8.24 -1.40 3.63
N ALA A 12 -8.11 -1.66 4.93
CA ALA A 12 -7.76 -2.98 5.44
C ALA A 12 -9.02 -3.66 5.98
N ASN A 13 -9.39 -4.80 5.38
CA ASN A 13 -10.54 -5.61 5.77
C ASN A 13 -11.87 -4.84 5.82
N LEU A 14 -12.03 -3.87 4.92
CA LEU A 14 -13.23 -3.07 4.73
C LEU A 14 -13.59 -3.02 3.26
N TRP A 15 -14.87 -3.00 2.96
CA TRP A 15 -15.39 -2.98 1.59
C TRP A 15 -14.93 -4.21 0.80
N SER A 16 -15.30 -4.31 -0.46
CA SER A 16 -15.00 -5.51 -1.26
C SER A 16 -13.50 -5.75 -1.46
N THR A 17 -12.77 -4.72 -1.86
CA THR A 17 -11.32 -4.84 -2.13
C THR A 17 -10.52 -5.11 -0.87
N GLY A 18 -10.84 -4.42 0.23
CA GLY A 18 -10.15 -4.61 1.51
C GLY A 18 -10.40 -5.98 2.12
N ARG A 19 -11.61 -6.49 1.98
CA ARG A 19 -11.96 -7.83 2.49
C ARG A 19 -11.28 -8.93 1.70
N ILE A 20 -11.27 -8.84 0.37
CA ILE A 20 -10.57 -9.79 -0.48
C ILE A 20 -9.07 -9.81 -0.13
N ALA A 21 -8.48 -8.64 0.01
CA ALA A 21 -7.07 -8.53 0.37
C ALA A 21 -6.78 -9.15 1.75
N ALA A 22 -7.65 -8.92 2.73
CA ALA A 22 -7.51 -9.50 4.07
C ALA A 22 -7.64 -11.03 4.05
N GLU A 23 -8.53 -11.57 3.24
CA GLU A 23 -8.69 -13.02 3.09
C GLU A 23 -7.41 -13.65 2.50
N ILE A 24 -6.81 -13.01 1.53
CA ILE A 24 -5.51 -13.44 0.98
C ILE A 24 -4.45 -13.47 2.08
N GLY A 25 -4.41 -12.43 2.90
CA GLY A 25 -3.50 -12.35 4.04
C GLY A 25 -3.72 -13.47 5.06
N GLU A 26 -4.98 -13.79 5.36
CA GLU A 26 -5.30 -14.89 6.27
C GLU A 26 -4.81 -16.25 5.74
N ILE A 27 -4.99 -16.48 4.45
CA ILE A 27 -4.50 -17.70 3.81
C ILE A 27 -2.97 -17.78 3.92
N ALA A 28 -2.28 -16.68 3.67
CA ALA A 28 -0.82 -16.63 3.80
C ALA A 28 -0.38 -16.95 5.24
N VAL A 29 -1.04 -16.37 6.24
CA VAL A 29 -0.73 -16.62 7.65
C VAL A 29 -0.95 -18.10 8.00
N LYS A 30 -2.02 -18.70 7.51
CA LYS A 30 -2.30 -20.14 7.73
C LYS A 30 -1.21 -21.04 7.14
N HIS A 31 -0.52 -20.57 6.11
CA HIS A 31 0.59 -21.31 5.48
C HIS A 31 1.97 -20.91 6.03
N GLY A 32 2.02 -20.25 7.17
CA GLY A 32 3.27 -19.91 7.85
C GLY A 32 3.95 -18.63 7.37
N TRP A 33 3.29 -17.83 6.54
CA TRP A 33 3.83 -16.53 6.12
C TRP A 33 3.59 -15.48 7.19
N GLN A 34 4.50 -14.51 7.27
CA GLN A 34 4.24 -13.28 7.99
C GLN A 34 3.54 -12.31 7.03
N CYS A 35 2.38 -11.80 7.41
CA CYS A 35 1.61 -10.89 6.58
C CYS A 35 1.55 -9.51 7.20
N TYR A 36 1.86 -8.51 6.38
CA TYR A 36 1.74 -7.08 6.72
C TYR A 36 0.71 -6.46 5.80
N PHE A 37 -0.15 -5.62 6.33
CA PHE A 37 -1.20 -4.95 5.56
C PHE A 37 -1.06 -3.45 5.71
N ALA A 38 -0.61 -2.78 4.65
CA ALA A 38 -0.49 -1.33 4.60
C ALA A 38 -1.79 -0.72 4.04
N TYR A 39 -2.37 0.20 4.77
CA TYR A 39 -3.61 0.85 4.39
C TYR A 39 -3.53 2.36 4.64
N ALA A 40 -4.40 3.13 3.97
CA ALA A 40 -4.37 4.59 4.05
C ALA A 40 -5.51 5.18 4.88
N SER A 41 -6.72 4.62 4.76
CA SER A 41 -7.93 5.25 5.33
C SER A 41 -8.41 4.59 6.61
N GLU A 42 -8.98 3.41 6.52
CA GLU A 42 -9.62 2.74 7.66
C GLU A 42 -9.29 1.26 7.65
N SER A 43 -9.37 0.64 8.82
CA SER A 43 -9.14 -0.79 8.97
C SER A 43 -10.14 -1.42 9.92
N ASN A 44 -10.45 -2.69 9.66
CA ASN A 44 -11.01 -3.61 10.64
C ASN A 44 -9.94 -4.63 11.01
N PRO A 45 -9.95 -5.18 12.23
CA PRO A 45 -8.95 -6.18 12.62
C PRO A 45 -8.88 -7.34 11.65
N CYS A 46 -7.66 -7.77 11.32
CA CYS A 46 -7.39 -8.91 10.47
C CYS A 46 -6.18 -9.67 11.02
N SER A 47 -5.84 -10.79 10.37
CA SER A 47 -4.72 -11.63 10.81
C SER A 47 -3.35 -11.06 10.47
N CYS A 48 -3.29 -9.99 9.68
CA CYS A 48 -2.04 -9.36 9.27
C CYS A 48 -1.64 -8.24 10.25
N GLU A 49 -0.35 -7.98 10.36
CA GLU A 49 0.14 -6.80 11.06
C GLU A 49 -0.22 -5.56 10.26
N GLU A 50 -0.94 -4.63 10.87
CA GLU A 50 -1.41 -3.44 10.19
C GLU A 50 -0.38 -2.32 10.21
N ILE A 51 -0.21 -1.67 9.05
CA ILE A 51 0.66 -0.50 8.89
C ILE A 51 -0.17 0.61 8.26
N ARG A 52 -0.34 1.71 8.98
CA ARG A 52 -1.04 2.86 8.44
C ARG A 52 -0.10 3.75 7.65
N ILE A 53 -0.47 4.07 6.42
CA ILE A 53 0.24 5.06 5.61
C ILE A 53 -0.32 6.43 5.98
N ASN A 54 0.43 7.20 6.77
CA ASN A 54 -0.02 8.49 7.25
C ASN A 54 -0.10 9.50 6.11
N LYS A 55 -1.20 10.26 6.08
CA LYS A 55 -1.35 11.42 5.21
C LYS A 55 -1.26 12.69 6.03
N SER A 56 -0.39 13.63 5.65
CA SER A 56 -0.50 14.97 6.19
C SER A 56 -1.63 15.70 5.47
N VAL A 57 -2.33 16.58 6.18
CA VAL A 57 -3.42 17.38 5.61
C VAL A 57 -2.89 18.27 4.49
N ILE A 58 -1.73 18.85 4.67
CA ILE A 58 -1.09 19.72 3.67
C ILE A 58 -0.75 18.94 2.42
N SER A 59 -0.13 17.76 2.56
CA SER A 59 0.22 16.90 1.44
C SER A 59 -1.03 16.43 0.67
N TYR A 60 -2.09 16.09 1.39
CA TYR A 60 -3.37 15.72 0.77
C TYR A 60 -3.96 16.87 -0.05
N ILE A 61 -3.96 18.08 0.49
CA ILE A 61 -4.46 19.27 -0.22
C ILE A 61 -3.65 19.54 -1.48
N ILE A 62 -2.31 19.53 -1.36
CA ILE A 62 -1.43 19.76 -2.51
C ILE A 62 -1.65 18.69 -3.58
N HIS A 63 -1.72 17.42 -3.19
CA HIS A 63 -1.94 16.33 -4.14
C HIS A 63 -3.29 16.49 -4.84
N THR A 64 -4.36 16.70 -4.07
CA THR A 64 -5.71 16.77 -4.61
C THR A 64 -5.92 17.98 -5.51
N TYR A 65 -5.53 19.17 -5.06
CA TYR A 65 -5.78 20.40 -5.81
C TYR A 65 -4.75 20.64 -6.91
N LEU A 66 -3.48 20.46 -6.62
CA LEU A 66 -2.43 20.82 -7.57
C LEU A 66 -2.19 19.71 -8.60
N PHE A 67 -2.02 18.48 -8.15
CA PHE A 67 -1.64 17.38 -9.04
C PHE A 67 -2.83 16.66 -9.68
N SER A 68 -3.93 16.51 -8.95
CA SER A 68 -5.07 15.76 -9.46
C SER A 68 -6.06 16.62 -10.24
N ARG A 69 -6.30 17.87 -9.81
CA ARG A 69 -7.31 18.74 -10.44
C ARG A 69 -6.71 19.71 -11.43
N ILE A 70 -5.64 20.41 -11.05
CA ILE A 70 -5.04 21.45 -11.88
C ILE A 70 -4.17 20.85 -12.97
N LEU A 71 -3.26 19.96 -12.58
CA LEU A 71 -2.29 19.35 -13.47
C LEU A 71 -2.73 17.97 -14.00
N ASN A 72 -3.83 17.44 -13.52
CA ASN A 72 -4.36 16.12 -13.90
C ASN A 72 -3.29 15.01 -13.76
N LEU A 73 -2.45 15.09 -12.72
CA LEU A 73 -1.35 14.17 -12.45
C LEU A 73 -1.65 13.33 -11.22
N LYS A 74 -2.63 12.44 -11.33
CA LYS A 74 -2.98 11.52 -10.24
C LYS A 74 -1.82 10.60 -9.91
N GLY A 75 -1.54 10.45 -8.62
CA GLY A 75 -0.46 9.57 -8.14
C GLY A 75 0.92 10.21 -8.10
N PHE A 76 1.06 11.50 -8.41
CA PHE A 76 2.35 12.20 -8.38
C PHE A 76 2.60 13.01 -7.11
N GLY A 77 1.59 13.13 -6.24
CA GLY A 77 1.74 13.79 -4.93
C GLY A 77 2.18 12.83 -3.84
N SER A 78 1.92 13.19 -2.57
CA SER A 78 2.20 12.34 -1.40
C SER A 78 3.65 11.88 -1.31
N TRP A 79 4.58 12.79 -1.58
CA TRP A 79 6.02 12.49 -1.63
C TRP A 79 6.58 12.01 -0.30
N ILE A 80 6.27 12.74 0.78
CA ILE A 80 6.82 12.45 2.11
C ILE A 80 6.28 11.12 2.65
N GLU A 81 4.97 10.92 2.54
CA GLU A 81 4.30 9.70 2.99
C GLU A 81 4.84 8.48 2.26
N THR A 82 5.08 8.60 0.95
CA THR A 82 5.63 7.52 0.15
C THR A 82 7.07 7.21 0.55
N LYS A 83 7.89 8.23 0.83
CA LYS A 83 9.25 8.00 1.34
C LYS A 83 9.26 7.29 2.68
N LEU A 84 8.37 7.67 3.59
CA LEU A 84 8.24 7.00 4.88
C LEU A 84 7.77 5.56 4.71
N PHE A 85 6.85 5.32 3.81
CA PHE A 85 6.38 3.97 3.50
C PHE A 85 7.50 3.12 2.90
N ILE A 86 8.29 3.66 1.99
CA ILE A 86 9.46 2.98 1.42
C ILE A 86 10.45 2.56 2.51
N ARG A 87 10.68 3.42 3.51
CA ARG A 87 11.52 3.06 4.66
C ARG A 87 10.96 1.86 5.42
N LYS A 88 9.64 1.83 5.61
CA LYS A 88 8.99 0.69 6.24
C LYS A 88 9.14 -0.59 5.42
N ILE A 89 8.99 -0.49 4.10
CA ILE A 89 9.19 -1.64 3.19
C ILE A 89 10.61 -2.17 3.32
N LYS A 90 11.61 -1.30 3.33
CA LYS A 90 13.01 -1.71 3.50
C LYS A 90 13.25 -2.42 4.84
N LYS A 91 12.60 -1.96 5.89
CA LYS A 91 12.73 -2.54 7.22
C LYS A 91 12.06 -3.91 7.31
N ILE A 92 10.90 -4.08 6.68
CA ILE A 92 10.18 -5.35 6.62
C ILE A 92 10.89 -6.35 5.72
N ALA A 93 11.45 -5.88 4.61
CA ALA A 93 12.08 -6.71 3.58
C ALA A 93 11.14 -7.82 3.09
N PRO A 94 9.96 -7.49 2.52
CA PRO A 94 9.00 -8.51 2.10
C PRO A 94 9.53 -9.32 0.92
N ASP A 95 9.10 -10.57 0.85
CA ASP A 95 9.41 -11.46 -0.28
C ASP A 95 8.52 -11.18 -1.48
N ILE A 96 7.27 -10.78 -1.25
CA ILE A 96 6.29 -10.39 -2.28
C ILE A 96 5.50 -9.20 -1.79
N ILE A 97 5.20 -8.28 -2.70
CA ILE A 97 4.27 -7.17 -2.47
C ILE A 97 3.04 -7.38 -3.34
N HIS A 98 1.87 -7.33 -2.73
CA HIS A 98 0.59 -7.45 -3.44
C HIS A 98 -0.16 -6.12 -3.37
N LEU A 99 -0.22 -5.41 -4.49
CA LEU A 99 -0.94 -4.15 -4.63
C LEU A 99 -2.38 -4.41 -5.04
N HIS A 100 -3.30 -3.75 -4.38
CA HIS A 100 -4.72 -3.80 -4.73
C HIS A 100 -5.18 -2.43 -5.23
N ASN A 101 -6.12 -1.79 -4.54
CA ASN A 101 -6.61 -0.48 -4.92
C ASN A 101 -5.72 0.60 -4.32
N ILE A 102 -4.89 1.23 -5.14
CA ILE A 102 -3.95 2.28 -4.71
C ILE A 102 -4.18 3.60 -5.43
N HIS A 103 -5.39 3.81 -5.96
CA HIS A 103 -5.71 4.99 -6.77
C HIS A 103 -6.20 6.19 -5.95
N GLN A 104 -6.25 6.09 -4.64
CA GLN A 104 -6.91 7.06 -3.75
C GLN A 104 -5.99 8.20 -3.29
N ASN A 105 -5.04 8.62 -4.12
CA ASN A 105 -4.17 9.78 -3.85
C ASN A 105 -3.39 9.70 -2.53
N PHE A 106 -2.99 8.50 -2.11
CA PHE A 106 -2.22 8.35 -0.87
C PHE A 106 -0.76 7.93 -1.09
N LEU A 107 -0.40 7.57 -2.31
CA LEU A 107 0.98 7.20 -2.66
C LEU A 107 1.43 7.94 -3.92
N ASN A 108 2.71 8.32 -3.96
CA ASN A 108 3.36 8.77 -5.17
C ASN A 108 3.77 7.54 -5.97
N LEU A 109 3.01 7.19 -6.98
CA LEU A 109 3.20 5.95 -7.74
C LEU A 109 4.54 5.89 -8.48
N PRO A 110 4.99 6.95 -9.18
CA PRO A 110 6.30 6.91 -9.83
C PRO A 110 7.44 6.66 -8.84
N LEU A 111 7.40 7.29 -7.68
CA LEU A 111 8.42 7.10 -6.64
C LEU A 111 8.40 5.67 -6.10
N LEU A 112 7.22 5.14 -5.80
CA LEU A 112 7.05 3.78 -5.30
C LEU A 112 7.54 2.75 -6.32
N PHE A 113 7.09 2.83 -7.56
CA PHE A 113 7.48 1.87 -8.60
C PHE A 113 8.97 1.95 -8.93
N SER A 114 9.56 3.14 -8.92
CA SER A 114 11.00 3.28 -9.10
C SER A 114 11.79 2.53 -8.02
N PHE A 115 11.34 2.67 -6.76
CA PHE A 115 11.95 1.93 -5.66
C PHE A 115 11.78 0.42 -5.82
N LEU A 116 10.57 -0.06 -6.12
CA LEU A 116 10.29 -1.48 -6.26
C LEU A 116 11.11 -2.13 -7.38
N LYS A 117 11.27 -1.42 -8.50
CA LYS A 117 12.09 -1.88 -9.61
C LYS A 117 13.55 -2.04 -9.18
N LYS A 118 14.11 -1.05 -8.48
CA LYS A 118 15.50 -1.11 -8.00
C LYS A 118 15.71 -2.18 -6.95
N ALA A 119 14.74 -2.37 -6.08
CA ALA A 119 14.82 -3.36 -5.00
C ALA A 119 14.70 -4.81 -5.51
N GLY A 120 14.13 -5.00 -6.70
CA GLY A 120 13.93 -6.33 -7.27
C GLY A 120 12.89 -7.17 -6.52
N ILE A 121 11.99 -6.54 -5.78
CA ILE A 121 10.93 -7.25 -5.05
C ILE A 121 9.82 -7.62 -6.02
N PRO A 122 9.41 -8.91 -6.09
CA PRO A 122 8.27 -9.32 -6.91
C PRO A 122 7.00 -8.60 -6.50
N VAL A 123 6.26 -8.08 -7.48
CA VAL A 123 5.02 -7.34 -7.26
C VAL A 123 3.88 -7.99 -8.03
N ILE A 124 2.77 -8.24 -7.35
CA ILE A 124 1.50 -8.64 -7.96
C ILE A 124 0.55 -7.46 -7.80
N TRP A 125 -0.10 -7.08 -8.87
CA TRP A 125 -1.07 -5.97 -8.82
C TRP A 125 -2.42 -6.48 -9.32
N THR A 126 -3.39 -6.55 -8.42
CA THR A 126 -4.77 -6.91 -8.75
C THR A 126 -5.60 -5.64 -8.91
N CYS A 127 -6.07 -5.40 -10.12
CA CYS A 127 -6.95 -4.28 -10.43
C CYS A 127 -8.39 -4.77 -10.43
N LEU A 128 -9.19 -4.27 -9.49
CA LEU A 128 -10.63 -4.54 -9.45
C LEU A 128 -11.37 -3.34 -10.05
N LEU A 129 -12.15 -3.60 -11.08
CA LEU A 129 -12.93 -2.57 -11.76
C LEU A 129 -14.32 -2.44 -11.13
#